data_c12b92084dcb45cd6e92f2c89090e0bb
#
_entry.id   c12b92084dcb45cd6e92f2c89090e0bb
#
_cell.length_a   1.000
_cell.length_b   1.000
_cell.length_c   1.000
_cell.angle_alpha   90.00
_cell.angle_beta   90.00
_cell.angle_gamma   90.00
#
_symmetry.space_group_name_H-M   'P 1'
#
loop_
_entity.id
_entity.type
_entity.pdbx_description
1 polymer ?
#
loop_
_entity_poly.entity_id
_entity_poly.type
_entity_poly.pdbx_seq_one_letter_code
_entity_poly.pdbx_strand_id
1 'polypeptide(L)'
;MSRNKDRLGGHTPVPAEAPQPAEKAFDPLSFVAPTEFVELPSKGNYPVGHPLHGVEVLELRYMTAKEEDILSSQTLLKKGIAIERMLQSLIVDKSINAQDMLVGDRNALVIAARISGYGALYQTQVTCPSCGSRTQFDFDLNNRLIKESETSEPLSLVILENGNFSCKMPFSKFNIEFKLLDGKDEQMLTKLATDKKKRKMVETVLTDQFKTMIVAIEGHKDKSIISKYVDNMPTLDSRHLKACYKLAAPDVTVKEEFECGSCGHTQEMEVPFNTDFFWPDR
;
A
#
# COMPACT_ATOMS: atom_id res chain seq x y z
N MET A 1 -66.91 -18.90 -70.93
CA MET A 1 -65.74 -19.76 -71.09
C MET A 1 -64.52 -18.98 -70.63
N SER A 2 -63.99 -19.21 -69.48
CA SER A 2 -62.52 -19.21 -69.20
C SER A 2 -62.31 -19.59 -67.74
N ARG A 3 -62.02 -20.85 -67.49
CA ARG A 3 -61.49 -21.43 -66.26
C ARG A 3 -60.01 -21.26 -66.27
N ASN A 4 -59.46 -20.18 -65.59
CA ASN A 4 -58.02 -20.20 -65.28
C ASN A 4 -57.58 -19.00 -64.50
N LYS A 5 -58.35 -18.60 -63.44
CA LYS A 5 -57.96 -17.52 -62.58
C LYS A 5 -57.50 -17.96 -61.17
N ASP A 6 -57.60 -19.21 -60.80
CA ASP A 6 -57.36 -19.70 -59.44
C ASP A 6 -56.07 -20.46 -59.25
N ARG A 7 -55.04 -20.23 -60.09
CA ARG A 7 -53.77 -20.92 -59.98
C ARG A 7 -52.54 -20.03 -59.79
N LEU A 8 -52.71 -18.80 -59.33
CA LEU A 8 -51.61 -17.94 -58.85
C LEU A 8 -51.82 -17.67 -57.38
N GLY A 9 -51.61 -18.71 -56.58
CA GLY A 9 -51.36 -18.56 -55.15
C GLY A 9 -50.04 -17.78 -54.94
N GLY A 10 -50.16 -16.47 -54.71
CA GLY A 10 -49.05 -15.66 -54.29
C GLY A 10 -48.60 -16.12 -52.93
N HIS A 11 -47.50 -16.87 -52.86
CA HIS A 11 -46.77 -16.99 -51.62
C HIS A 11 -46.18 -15.62 -51.28
N THR A 12 -46.77 -14.91 -50.31
CA THR A 12 -46.08 -13.84 -49.63
C THR A 12 -44.84 -14.42 -48.94
N PRO A 13 -43.64 -13.97 -49.28
CA PRO A 13 -42.44 -14.43 -48.54
C PRO A 13 -42.61 -14.00 -47.08
N VAL A 14 -42.65 -14.98 -46.17
CA VAL A 14 -42.49 -14.72 -44.73
C VAL A 14 -41.14 -14.06 -44.59
N PRO A 15 -41.03 -12.87 -43.93
CA PRO A 15 -39.74 -12.26 -43.68
C PRO A 15 -38.86 -13.29 -42.91
N ALA A 16 -37.68 -13.57 -43.45
CA ALA A 16 -36.71 -14.38 -42.74
C ALA A 16 -36.43 -13.72 -41.39
N GLU A 17 -36.76 -14.41 -40.30
CA GLU A 17 -36.44 -14.04 -38.95
C GLU A 17 -34.93 -13.77 -38.91
N ALA A 18 -34.53 -12.54 -38.50
CA ALA A 18 -33.13 -12.19 -38.38
C ALA A 18 -32.44 -13.18 -37.44
N PRO A 19 -31.26 -13.68 -37.77
CA PRO A 19 -30.55 -14.62 -36.92
C PRO A 19 -30.37 -14.00 -35.54
N GLN A 20 -30.98 -14.61 -34.53
CA GLN A 20 -30.76 -14.21 -33.14
C GLN A 20 -29.27 -14.33 -32.89
N PRO A 21 -28.64 -13.32 -32.19
CA PRO A 21 -27.24 -13.42 -31.83
C PRO A 21 -27.05 -14.71 -31.03
N ALA A 22 -26.22 -15.62 -31.54
CA ALA A 22 -25.89 -16.81 -30.80
C ALA A 22 -25.38 -16.41 -29.42
N GLU A 23 -26.06 -16.84 -28.37
CA GLU A 23 -25.57 -16.72 -27.00
C GLU A 23 -24.15 -17.32 -27.00
N LYS A 24 -23.14 -16.49 -26.73
CA LYS A 24 -21.76 -16.98 -26.61
C LYS A 24 -21.78 -18.04 -25.53
N ALA A 25 -21.53 -19.29 -25.91
CA ALA A 25 -21.39 -20.38 -24.96
C ALA A 25 -20.39 -19.95 -23.86
N PHE A 26 -20.78 -20.10 -22.60
CA PHE A 26 -19.91 -19.81 -21.45
C PHE A 26 -18.69 -20.73 -21.57
N ASP A 27 -17.51 -20.13 -21.81
CA ASP A 27 -16.22 -20.82 -21.77
C ASP A 27 -15.56 -20.55 -20.42
N PRO A 28 -15.52 -21.55 -19.52
CA PRO A 28 -14.90 -21.40 -18.20
C PRO A 28 -13.42 -21.03 -18.27
N LEU A 29 -12.73 -21.33 -19.38
CA LEU A 29 -11.31 -21.03 -19.58
C LEU A 29 -11.07 -19.60 -20.08
N SER A 30 -12.11 -18.89 -20.49
CA SER A 30 -12.02 -17.48 -20.92
C SER A 30 -12.21 -16.48 -19.79
N PHE A 31 -12.46 -16.93 -18.56
CA PHE A 31 -12.60 -16.04 -17.40
C PHE A 31 -11.25 -15.41 -17.05
N VAL A 32 -11.17 -14.10 -17.20
CA VAL A 32 -10.04 -13.27 -16.76
C VAL A 32 -10.49 -12.47 -15.56
N ALA A 33 -9.73 -12.53 -14.46
CA ALA A 33 -10.02 -11.70 -13.30
C ALA A 33 -9.98 -10.21 -13.70
N PRO A 34 -10.97 -9.40 -13.29
CA PRO A 34 -10.98 -7.97 -13.60
C PRO A 34 -9.77 -7.27 -12.99
N THR A 35 -9.45 -6.10 -13.52
CA THR A 35 -8.38 -5.23 -13.01
C THR A 35 -8.96 -3.91 -12.49
N GLU A 36 -8.22 -3.23 -11.64
CA GLU A 36 -8.50 -1.89 -11.15
C GLU A 36 -7.23 -1.04 -11.20
N PHE A 37 -7.40 0.27 -11.27
CA PHE A 37 -6.31 1.23 -11.27
C PHE A 37 -6.20 1.88 -9.90
N VAL A 38 -5.03 1.77 -9.28
CA VAL A 38 -4.75 2.29 -7.93
C VAL A 38 -3.82 3.47 -8.02
N GLU A 39 -4.24 4.60 -7.49
CA GLU A 39 -3.43 5.81 -7.39
C GLU A 39 -2.32 5.62 -6.34
N LEU A 40 -1.07 5.94 -6.73
CA LEU A 40 0.09 5.82 -5.88
C LEU A 40 0.32 7.13 -5.10
N PRO A 41 0.39 7.10 -3.76
CA PRO A 41 0.69 8.27 -2.93
C PRO A 41 1.97 9.00 -3.31
N SER A 42 2.98 8.28 -3.83
CA SER A 42 4.24 8.87 -4.28
C SER A 42 4.13 9.71 -5.55
N LYS A 43 3.02 9.60 -6.32
CA LYS A 43 2.86 10.20 -7.65
C LYS A 43 4.04 9.90 -8.58
N GLY A 44 4.62 8.71 -8.46
CA GLY A 44 5.77 8.29 -9.26
C GLY A 44 7.09 8.99 -8.91
N ASN A 45 7.21 9.58 -7.72
CA ASN A 45 8.45 10.20 -7.25
C ASN A 45 9.49 9.13 -6.86
N TYR A 46 9.99 8.43 -7.87
CA TYR A 46 11.06 7.44 -7.78
C TYR A 46 12.29 7.93 -8.53
N PRO A 47 13.48 7.44 -8.20
CA PRO A 47 14.71 7.79 -8.92
C PRO A 47 14.61 7.48 -10.42
N VAL A 48 15.29 8.27 -11.26
CA VAL A 48 15.39 8.03 -12.71
C VAL A 48 15.92 6.61 -12.96
N GLY A 49 15.23 5.85 -13.82
CA GLY A 49 15.56 4.46 -14.13
C GLY A 49 14.82 3.43 -13.26
N HIS A 50 14.10 3.84 -12.25
CA HIS A 50 13.19 2.96 -11.53
C HIS A 50 11.91 2.70 -12.36
N PRO A 51 11.36 1.45 -12.40
CA PRO A 51 10.15 1.15 -13.20
C PRO A 51 8.93 2.01 -12.86
N LEU A 52 8.85 2.51 -11.62
CA LEU A 52 7.76 3.38 -11.16
C LEU A 52 8.06 4.88 -11.30
N HIS A 53 9.19 5.28 -11.91
CA HIS A 53 9.48 6.70 -12.12
C HIS A 53 8.45 7.35 -13.04
N GLY A 54 7.72 8.35 -12.54
CA GLY A 54 6.65 9.03 -13.26
C GLY A 54 5.34 8.23 -13.40
N VAL A 55 5.21 7.09 -12.73
CA VAL A 55 3.98 6.30 -12.71
C VAL A 55 3.12 6.74 -11.54
N GLU A 56 1.98 7.39 -11.84
CA GLU A 56 1.06 7.89 -10.82
C GLU A 56 -0.01 6.85 -10.44
N VAL A 57 -0.32 5.93 -11.34
CA VAL A 57 -1.39 4.93 -11.20
C VAL A 57 -0.88 3.58 -11.62
N LEU A 58 -1.19 2.54 -10.83
CA LEU A 58 -0.77 1.17 -11.08
C LEU A 58 -1.98 0.26 -11.29
N GLU A 59 -1.92 -0.60 -12.31
CA GLU A 59 -2.94 -1.59 -12.59
C GLU A 59 -2.76 -2.84 -11.73
N LEU A 60 -3.80 -3.17 -10.94
CA LEU A 60 -3.90 -4.38 -10.13
C LEU A 60 -4.98 -5.31 -10.66
N ARG A 61 -4.70 -6.60 -10.68
CA ARG A 61 -5.71 -7.64 -10.87
C ARG A 61 -6.46 -7.88 -9.55
N TYR A 62 -7.75 -8.15 -9.62
CA TYR A 62 -8.52 -8.56 -8.44
C TYR A 62 -7.99 -9.85 -7.83
N MET A 63 -8.12 -9.97 -6.51
CA MET A 63 -7.75 -11.18 -5.78
C MET A 63 -8.60 -12.37 -6.23
N THR A 64 -7.96 -13.54 -6.22
CA THR A 64 -8.57 -14.83 -6.51
C THR A 64 -8.22 -15.81 -5.38
N ALA A 65 -8.80 -17.02 -5.39
CA ALA A 65 -8.46 -18.07 -4.43
C ALA A 65 -6.94 -18.36 -4.35
N LYS A 66 -6.18 -18.10 -5.43
CA LYS A 66 -4.71 -18.22 -5.41
C LYS A 66 -4.05 -17.26 -4.44
N GLU A 67 -4.53 -16.02 -4.36
CA GLU A 67 -4.00 -15.04 -3.42
C GLU A 67 -4.43 -15.36 -1.97
N GLU A 68 -5.62 -15.95 -1.77
CA GLU A 68 -6.04 -16.46 -0.46
C GLU A 68 -5.12 -17.60 0.01
N ASP A 69 -4.71 -18.51 -0.88
CA ASP A 69 -3.71 -19.55 -0.57
C ASP A 69 -2.37 -18.94 -0.15
N ILE A 70 -1.91 -17.88 -0.83
CA ILE A 70 -0.69 -17.17 -0.45
C ILE A 70 -0.82 -16.56 0.96
N LEU A 71 -1.93 -15.87 1.21
CA LEU A 71 -2.19 -15.21 2.49
C LEU A 71 -2.38 -16.22 3.64
N SER A 72 -2.97 -17.40 3.39
CA SER A 72 -3.18 -18.45 4.39
C SER A 72 -1.97 -19.36 4.62
N SER A 73 -0.92 -19.23 3.80
CA SER A 73 0.30 -20.05 3.89
C SER A 73 1.06 -19.81 5.19
N GLN A 74 1.03 -20.76 6.11
CA GLN A 74 1.77 -20.70 7.40
C GLN A 74 3.27 -20.45 7.21
N THR A 75 3.85 -20.97 6.13
CA THR A 75 5.27 -20.77 5.82
C THR A 75 5.57 -19.33 5.44
N LEU A 76 4.72 -18.69 4.63
CA LEU A 76 4.88 -17.31 4.19
C LEU A 76 4.58 -16.33 5.33
N LEU A 77 3.57 -16.62 6.15
CA LEU A 77 3.22 -15.85 7.36
C LEU A 77 4.38 -15.86 8.37
N LYS A 78 4.95 -17.03 8.67
CA LYS A 78 6.11 -17.15 9.58
C LYS A 78 7.35 -16.41 9.06
N LYS A 79 7.50 -16.29 7.74
CA LYS A 79 8.58 -15.52 7.11
C LYS A 79 8.26 -14.02 7.00
N GLY A 80 7.03 -13.59 7.26
CA GLY A 80 6.58 -12.20 7.10
C GLY A 80 6.54 -11.71 5.65
N ILE A 81 6.38 -12.62 4.66
CA ILE A 81 6.43 -12.29 3.23
C ILE A 81 5.10 -12.58 2.50
N ALA A 82 4.04 -12.92 3.22
CA ALA A 82 2.76 -13.29 2.60
C ALA A 82 2.14 -12.12 1.81
N ILE A 83 2.07 -10.93 2.43
CA ILE A 83 1.50 -9.72 1.80
C ILE A 83 2.31 -9.33 0.57
N GLU A 84 3.64 -9.35 0.67
CA GLU A 84 4.53 -9.05 -0.46
C GLU A 84 4.28 -9.99 -1.65
N ARG A 85 4.18 -11.31 -1.38
CA ARG A 85 3.92 -12.32 -2.42
C ARG A 85 2.54 -12.14 -3.05
N MET A 86 1.55 -11.79 -2.24
CA MET A 86 0.21 -11.47 -2.71
C MET A 86 0.25 -10.24 -3.64
N LEU A 87 0.84 -9.12 -3.21
CA LEU A 87 0.96 -7.91 -4.04
C LEU A 87 1.70 -8.19 -5.35
N GLN A 88 2.82 -8.92 -5.32
CA GLN A 88 3.58 -9.30 -6.51
C GLN A 88 2.74 -10.13 -7.49
N SER A 89 1.83 -10.95 -6.98
CA SER A 89 0.89 -11.71 -7.82
C SER A 89 -0.14 -10.81 -8.49
N LEU A 90 -0.64 -9.79 -7.79
CA LEU A 90 -1.70 -8.89 -8.25
C LEU A 90 -1.20 -7.83 -9.24
N ILE A 91 0.03 -7.32 -9.12
CA ILE A 91 0.60 -6.33 -10.04
C ILE A 91 0.62 -6.91 -11.46
N VAL A 92 -0.03 -6.19 -12.40
CA VAL A 92 -0.14 -6.62 -13.81
C VAL A 92 1.20 -6.51 -14.51
N ASP A 93 1.88 -5.37 -14.38
CA ASP A 93 3.22 -5.15 -14.94
C ASP A 93 4.28 -5.92 -14.15
N LYS A 94 4.78 -7.02 -14.72
CA LYS A 94 5.76 -7.89 -14.08
C LYS A 94 7.19 -7.32 -14.04
N SER A 95 7.45 -6.18 -14.67
CA SER A 95 8.72 -5.45 -14.51
C SER A 95 8.83 -4.77 -13.14
N ILE A 96 7.69 -4.52 -12.47
CA ILE A 96 7.60 -3.89 -11.17
C ILE A 96 7.71 -4.94 -10.08
N ASN A 97 8.66 -4.75 -9.17
CA ASN A 97 8.82 -5.60 -7.99
C ASN A 97 8.20 -4.91 -6.77
N ALA A 98 7.25 -5.57 -6.12
CA ALA A 98 6.56 -5.04 -4.93
C ALA A 98 7.52 -4.68 -3.77
N GLN A 99 8.69 -5.32 -3.67
CA GLN A 99 9.70 -4.99 -2.66
C GLN A 99 10.41 -3.66 -2.90
N ASP A 100 10.48 -3.20 -4.16
CA ASP A 100 11.18 -1.97 -4.54
C ASP A 100 10.24 -0.75 -4.45
N MET A 101 8.98 -0.96 -4.09
CA MET A 101 7.99 0.09 -3.91
C MET A 101 8.14 0.77 -2.55
N LEU A 102 7.89 2.07 -2.51
CA LEU A 102 7.79 2.83 -1.26
C LEU A 102 6.67 2.26 -0.38
N VAL A 103 6.87 2.35 0.94
CA VAL A 103 5.93 1.77 1.92
C VAL A 103 4.52 2.32 1.73
N GLY A 104 4.36 3.64 1.51
CA GLY A 104 3.04 4.25 1.30
C GLY A 104 2.32 3.74 0.04
N ASP A 105 3.05 3.55 -1.06
CA ASP A 105 2.47 2.98 -2.28
C ASP A 105 2.03 1.53 -2.07
N ARG A 106 2.84 0.74 -1.35
CA ARG A 106 2.46 -0.63 -0.96
C ARG A 106 1.20 -0.65 -0.10
N ASN A 107 1.07 0.29 0.86
CA ASN A 107 -0.12 0.42 1.69
C ASN A 107 -1.38 0.71 0.84
N ALA A 108 -1.26 1.58 -0.17
CA ALA A 108 -2.35 1.86 -1.11
C ALA A 108 -2.80 0.59 -1.85
N LEU A 109 -1.84 -0.22 -2.34
CA LEU A 109 -2.14 -1.50 -3.00
C LEU A 109 -2.76 -2.52 -2.04
N VAL A 110 -2.31 -2.57 -0.78
CA VAL A 110 -2.88 -3.45 0.27
C VAL A 110 -4.33 -3.11 0.53
N ILE A 111 -4.67 -1.81 0.65
CA ILE A 111 -6.07 -1.36 0.84
C ILE A 111 -6.92 -1.71 -0.38
N ALA A 112 -6.45 -1.44 -1.59
CA ALA A 112 -7.16 -1.76 -2.82
C ALA A 112 -7.42 -3.27 -2.93
N ALA A 113 -6.39 -4.11 -2.71
CA ALA A 113 -6.53 -5.56 -2.70
C ALA A 113 -7.54 -6.05 -1.64
N ARG A 114 -7.57 -5.42 -0.44
CA ARG A 114 -8.54 -5.76 0.60
C ARG A 114 -9.97 -5.41 0.16
N ILE A 115 -10.16 -4.23 -0.45
CA ILE A 115 -11.48 -3.79 -0.92
C ILE A 115 -11.98 -4.73 -2.03
N SER A 116 -11.14 -5.04 -3.02
CA SER A 116 -11.53 -5.90 -4.16
C SER A 116 -11.75 -7.36 -3.76
N GLY A 117 -11.04 -7.86 -2.74
CA GLY A 117 -11.16 -9.25 -2.28
C GLY A 117 -12.25 -9.49 -1.24
N TYR A 118 -12.43 -8.55 -0.30
CA TYR A 118 -13.27 -8.76 0.89
C TYR A 118 -14.28 -7.64 1.15
N GLY A 119 -14.35 -6.65 0.28
CA GLY A 119 -15.23 -5.49 0.44
C GLY A 119 -14.60 -4.36 1.28
N ALA A 120 -15.23 -3.19 1.19
CA ALA A 120 -14.71 -1.96 1.80
C ALA A 120 -14.89 -1.88 3.32
N LEU A 121 -15.89 -2.58 3.87
CA LEU A 121 -16.15 -2.56 5.30
C LEU A 121 -15.15 -3.46 6.02
N TYR A 122 -14.35 -2.86 6.92
CA TYR A 122 -13.37 -3.59 7.74
C TYR A 122 -13.79 -3.56 9.21
N GLN A 123 -14.29 -4.69 9.69
CA GLN A 123 -14.67 -4.90 11.09
C GLN A 123 -13.48 -5.39 11.90
N THR A 124 -13.17 -4.74 13.00
CA THR A 124 -12.09 -5.15 13.90
C THR A 124 -12.36 -4.75 15.33
N GLN A 125 -11.63 -5.35 16.26
CA GLN A 125 -11.69 -4.96 17.68
C GLN A 125 -10.70 -3.84 17.96
N VAL A 126 -11.19 -2.72 18.45
CA VAL A 126 -10.39 -1.60 18.93
C VAL A 126 -10.40 -1.53 20.44
N THR A 127 -9.30 -1.06 21.03
CA THR A 127 -9.22 -0.86 22.49
C THR A 127 -9.31 0.63 22.77
N CYS A 128 -10.29 1.03 23.58
CA CYS A 128 -10.43 2.41 24.01
C CYS A 128 -9.20 2.85 24.84
N PRO A 129 -8.48 3.94 24.45
CA PRO A 129 -7.30 4.38 25.17
C PRO A 129 -7.62 5.00 26.54
N SER A 130 -8.88 5.42 26.75
CA SER A 130 -9.31 6.05 28.01
C SER A 130 -9.67 5.01 29.08
N CYS A 131 -10.48 3.99 28.76
CA CYS A 131 -10.98 3.03 29.73
C CYS A 131 -10.48 1.58 29.53
N GLY A 132 -9.77 1.31 28.42
CA GLY A 132 -9.25 -0.03 28.12
C GLY A 132 -10.31 -1.03 27.64
N SER A 133 -11.59 -0.63 27.49
CA SER A 133 -12.63 -1.51 26.98
C SER A 133 -12.37 -1.88 25.52
N ARG A 134 -12.64 -3.13 25.17
CA ARG A 134 -12.59 -3.60 23.77
C ARG A 134 -13.97 -3.50 23.16
N THR A 135 -14.04 -2.88 21.99
CA THR A 135 -15.30 -2.67 21.27
C THR A 135 -15.08 -3.07 19.82
N GLN A 136 -16.06 -3.71 19.22
CA GLN A 136 -16.07 -3.93 17.78
C GLN A 136 -16.32 -2.61 17.08
N PHE A 137 -15.54 -2.31 16.06
CA PHE A 137 -15.62 -1.05 15.30
C PHE A 137 -15.44 -1.33 13.81
N ASP A 138 -16.17 -0.59 13.00
CA ASP A 138 -16.24 -0.74 11.56
C ASP A 138 -15.53 0.45 10.90
N PHE A 139 -14.55 0.17 10.05
CA PHE A 139 -13.89 1.16 9.21
C PHE A 139 -14.37 1.03 7.77
N ASP A 140 -14.72 2.14 7.12
CA ASP A 140 -14.94 2.17 5.67
C ASP A 140 -13.63 2.51 4.94
N LEU A 141 -13.04 1.51 4.29
CA LEU A 141 -11.78 1.65 3.57
C LEU A 141 -11.88 2.58 2.33
N ASN A 142 -13.10 2.95 1.90
CA ASN A 142 -13.27 3.96 0.86
C ASN A 142 -12.93 5.38 1.37
N ASN A 143 -13.01 5.63 2.69
CA ASN A 143 -12.65 6.90 3.31
C ASN A 143 -11.13 7.08 3.46
N ARG A 144 -10.36 6.40 2.60
CA ARG A 144 -8.91 6.54 2.59
C ARG A 144 -8.48 7.96 2.22
N LEU A 145 -7.50 8.47 2.96
CA LEU A 145 -6.84 9.74 2.71
C LEU A 145 -5.45 9.48 2.13
N ILE A 146 -5.20 10.01 0.95
CA ILE A 146 -3.88 9.96 0.30
C ILE A 146 -3.08 11.15 0.79
N LYS A 147 -1.91 10.88 1.34
CA LYS A 147 -0.92 11.87 1.72
C LYS A 147 0.24 11.82 0.74
N GLU A 148 0.43 12.89 0.00
CA GLU A 148 1.58 13.06 -0.88
C GLU A 148 2.84 13.49 -0.11
N SER A 149 3.99 13.44 -0.77
CA SER A 149 5.23 14.00 -0.24
C SER A 149 5.16 15.52 -0.17
N GLU A 150 5.52 16.08 0.97
CA GLU A 150 5.52 17.53 1.20
C GLU A 150 6.93 18.02 1.49
N THR A 151 7.20 19.27 1.07
CA THR A 151 8.38 20.05 1.50
C THR A 151 7.99 21.07 2.54
N SER A 152 8.95 21.55 3.33
CA SER A 152 8.67 22.49 4.40
C SER A 152 9.84 23.45 4.62
N GLU A 153 9.63 24.74 4.34
CA GLU A 153 10.63 25.77 4.62
C GLU A 153 11.00 25.87 6.10
N PRO A 154 10.03 25.88 7.05
CA PRO A 154 10.34 25.91 8.48
C PRO A 154 11.21 24.75 8.95
N LEU A 155 11.09 23.58 8.32
CA LEU A 155 11.92 22.40 8.61
C LEU A 155 13.15 22.29 7.70
N SER A 156 13.36 23.26 6.79
CA SER A 156 14.42 23.21 5.77
C SER A 156 14.39 21.90 4.96
N LEU A 157 13.20 21.36 4.72
CA LEU A 157 12.99 20.11 4.01
C LEU A 157 12.80 20.38 2.52
N VAL A 158 13.70 19.83 1.71
CA VAL A 158 13.70 19.96 0.24
C VAL A 158 13.83 18.60 -0.43
N ILE A 159 13.29 18.49 -1.65
CA ILE A 159 13.47 17.33 -2.53
C ILE A 159 14.70 17.59 -3.40
N LEU A 160 15.57 16.58 -3.53
CA LEU A 160 16.76 16.61 -4.38
C LEU A 160 16.45 16.00 -5.76
N GLU A 161 17.28 16.32 -6.76
CA GLU A 161 17.13 15.80 -8.13
C GLU A 161 17.19 14.27 -8.24
N ASN A 162 17.86 13.62 -7.28
CA ASN A 162 17.94 12.16 -7.21
C ASN A 162 16.74 11.47 -6.53
N GLY A 163 15.67 12.23 -6.20
CA GLY A 163 14.48 11.74 -5.52
C GLY A 163 14.63 11.58 -4.00
N ASN A 164 15.82 11.82 -3.43
CA ASN A 164 16.01 11.87 -1.99
C ASN A 164 15.56 13.21 -1.40
N PHE A 165 15.52 13.29 -0.09
CA PHE A 165 15.20 14.49 0.67
C PHE A 165 16.41 14.99 1.42
N SER A 166 16.48 16.29 1.64
CA SER A 166 17.50 16.91 2.49
C SER A 166 16.87 17.84 3.50
N CYS A 167 17.39 17.84 4.72
CA CYS A 167 16.99 18.77 5.76
C CYS A 167 18.18 19.17 6.65
N LYS A 168 18.13 20.40 7.19
CA LYS A 168 19.18 20.92 8.06
C LYS A 168 18.81 20.69 9.51
N MET A 169 19.71 20.04 10.26
CA MET A 169 19.50 19.74 11.68
C MET A 169 19.54 20.98 12.56
N PRO A 170 18.61 21.12 13.53
CA PRO A 170 18.54 22.32 14.37
C PRO A 170 19.69 22.47 15.38
N PHE A 171 20.23 21.37 15.92
CA PHE A 171 21.31 21.38 16.90
C PHE A 171 22.69 21.24 16.26
N SER A 172 22.96 20.14 15.56
CA SER A 172 24.25 19.89 14.92
C SER A 172 24.54 20.78 13.73
N LYS A 173 23.52 21.43 13.15
CA LYS A 173 23.57 22.26 11.94
C LYS A 173 23.95 21.50 10.67
N PHE A 174 24.11 20.18 10.73
CA PHE A 174 24.43 19.36 9.57
C PHE A 174 23.26 19.26 8.59
N ASN A 175 23.59 19.19 7.31
CA ASN A 175 22.64 18.83 6.26
C ASN A 175 22.60 17.30 6.14
N ILE A 176 21.43 16.73 6.36
CA ILE A 176 21.19 15.29 6.26
C ILE A 176 20.45 15.01 4.97
N GLU A 177 21.01 14.17 4.12
CA GLU A 177 20.32 13.58 2.99
C GLU A 177 19.73 12.23 3.41
N PHE A 178 18.44 12.02 3.15
CA PHE A 178 17.77 10.76 3.48
C PHE A 178 16.87 10.31 2.33
N LYS A 179 16.68 8.98 2.23
CA LYS A 179 15.77 8.33 1.31
C LYS A 179 14.49 7.92 2.01
N LEU A 180 13.42 7.74 1.27
CA LEU A 180 12.23 7.06 1.73
C LEU A 180 12.48 5.55 1.79
N LEU A 181 11.85 4.88 2.75
CA LEU A 181 11.99 3.43 2.93
C LEU A 181 11.11 2.69 1.92
N ASP A 182 11.70 1.66 1.32
CA ASP A 182 11.02 0.70 0.47
C ASP A 182 10.70 -0.61 1.22
N GLY A 183 10.06 -1.56 0.54
CA GLY A 183 9.72 -2.84 1.13
C GLY A 183 10.92 -3.69 1.52
N LYS A 184 12.08 -3.55 0.85
CA LYS A 184 13.33 -4.24 1.21
C LYS A 184 13.87 -3.70 2.52
N ASP A 185 13.86 -2.37 2.68
CA ASP A 185 14.30 -1.71 3.91
C ASP A 185 13.41 -2.14 5.09
N GLU A 186 12.09 -2.14 4.91
CA GLU A 186 11.13 -2.56 5.93
C GLU A 186 11.34 -4.02 6.35
N GLN A 187 11.53 -4.93 5.38
CA GLN A 187 11.82 -6.33 5.66
C GLN A 187 13.15 -6.50 6.40
N MET A 188 14.19 -5.73 6.03
CA MET A 188 15.48 -5.74 6.72
C MET A 188 15.35 -5.26 8.16
N LEU A 189 14.65 -4.15 8.39
CA LEU A 189 14.41 -3.61 9.74
C LEU A 189 13.62 -4.60 10.61
N THR A 190 12.60 -5.25 10.05
CA THR A 190 11.81 -6.27 10.75
C THR A 190 12.67 -7.49 11.15
N LYS A 191 13.54 -7.95 10.25
CA LYS A 191 14.48 -9.04 10.55
C LYS A 191 15.46 -8.64 11.67
N LEU A 192 16.05 -7.43 11.59
CA LEU A 192 16.95 -6.92 12.63
C LEU A 192 16.27 -6.84 13.99
N ALA A 193 15.04 -6.31 14.06
CA ALA A 193 14.27 -6.24 15.31
C ALA A 193 13.98 -7.65 15.88
N THR A 194 13.58 -8.58 15.01
CA THR A 194 13.31 -9.98 15.41
C THR A 194 14.56 -10.67 15.95
N ASP A 195 15.70 -10.49 15.30
CA ASP A 195 16.96 -11.12 15.71
C ASP A 195 17.49 -10.52 17.02
N LYS A 196 17.36 -9.20 17.22
CA LYS A 196 17.70 -8.53 18.49
C LYS A 196 16.81 -9.07 19.63
N LYS A 197 15.49 -9.20 19.39
CA LYS A 197 14.55 -9.78 20.37
C LYS A 197 14.91 -11.22 20.72
N LYS A 198 15.22 -12.07 19.74
CA LYS A 198 15.68 -13.47 19.99
C LYS A 198 16.96 -13.53 20.81
N ARG A 199 17.88 -12.60 20.59
CA ARG A 199 19.17 -12.51 21.33
C ARG A 199 19.04 -11.74 22.65
N LYS A 200 17.83 -11.30 23.03
CA LYS A 200 17.58 -10.48 24.23
C LYS A 200 18.42 -9.20 24.29
N MET A 201 18.73 -8.62 23.12
CA MET A 201 19.44 -7.36 22.98
C MET A 201 18.46 -6.19 23.16
N VAL A 202 18.99 -5.00 23.44
CA VAL A 202 18.18 -3.77 23.50
C VAL A 202 17.56 -3.49 22.14
N GLU A 203 16.28 -3.18 22.13
CA GLU A 203 15.57 -2.77 20.92
C GLU A 203 16.04 -1.36 20.49
N THR A 204 16.54 -1.25 19.27
CA THR A 204 17.08 0.00 18.70
C THR A 204 16.35 0.39 17.42
N VAL A 205 15.02 0.22 17.42
CA VAL A 205 14.18 0.42 16.23
C VAL A 205 14.43 1.77 15.56
N LEU A 206 14.48 2.85 16.37
CA LEU A 206 14.66 4.21 15.84
C LEU A 206 16.05 4.43 15.22
N THR A 207 17.11 4.01 15.89
CA THR A 207 18.48 4.19 15.38
C THR A 207 18.73 3.29 14.17
N ASP A 208 18.18 2.08 14.14
CA ASP A 208 18.25 1.20 12.97
C ASP A 208 17.53 1.82 11.77
N GLN A 209 16.35 2.41 11.98
CA GLN A 209 15.62 3.14 10.95
C GLN A 209 16.43 4.33 10.42
N PHE A 210 17.01 5.16 11.28
CA PHE A 210 17.85 6.28 10.86
C PHE A 210 19.08 5.83 10.08
N LYS A 211 19.77 4.77 10.53
CA LYS A 211 20.94 4.20 9.81
C LYS A 211 20.56 3.67 8.43
N THR A 212 19.31 3.24 8.24
CA THR A 212 18.81 2.75 6.96
C THR A 212 18.41 3.87 6.02
N MET A 213 17.73 4.91 6.54
CA MET A 213 17.20 5.99 5.70
C MET A 213 18.24 7.07 5.38
N ILE A 214 19.22 7.36 6.26
CA ILE A 214 20.24 8.39 5.99
C ILE A 214 21.19 7.90 4.90
N VAL A 215 21.32 8.69 3.85
CA VAL A 215 22.17 8.42 2.68
C VAL A 215 23.49 9.17 2.78
N ALA A 216 23.46 10.44 3.24
CA ALA A 216 24.65 11.25 3.41
C ALA A 216 24.50 12.27 4.55
N ILE A 217 25.62 12.68 5.13
CA ILE A 217 25.77 13.75 6.11
C ILE A 217 26.82 14.71 5.59
N GLU A 218 26.46 15.97 5.32
CA GLU A 218 27.35 16.95 4.68
C GLU A 218 28.01 16.39 3.40
N GLY A 219 27.27 15.59 2.60
CA GLY A 219 27.76 14.93 1.40
C GLY A 219 28.58 13.65 1.64
N HIS A 220 28.93 13.31 2.87
CA HIS A 220 29.66 12.09 3.21
C HIS A 220 28.71 10.87 3.27
N LYS A 221 28.94 9.88 2.39
CA LYS A 221 28.13 8.66 2.25
C LYS A 221 28.66 7.44 3.03
N ASP A 222 29.72 7.60 3.81
CA ASP A 222 30.34 6.52 4.56
C ASP A 222 29.41 6.02 5.67
N LYS A 223 29.03 4.75 5.60
CA LYS A 223 28.14 4.10 6.58
C LYS A 223 28.69 4.12 8.00
N SER A 224 30.02 4.15 8.17
CA SER A 224 30.64 4.20 9.50
C SER A 224 30.46 5.59 10.12
N ILE A 225 30.56 6.63 9.33
CA ILE A 225 30.31 8.01 9.76
C ILE A 225 28.83 8.18 10.13
N ILE A 226 27.93 7.70 9.24
CA ILE A 226 26.49 7.74 9.48
C ILE A 226 26.13 7.00 10.78
N SER A 227 26.66 5.79 10.99
CA SER A 227 26.38 5.01 12.20
C SER A 227 26.85 5.75 13.47
N LYS A 228 28.07 6.29 13.47
CA LYS A 228 28.62 7.05 14.61
C LYS A 228 27.79 8.30 14.91
N TYR A 229 27.36 9.02 13.88
CA TYR A 229 26.49 10.19 14.06
C TYR A 229 25.14 9.80 14.66
N VAL A 230 24.48 8.77 14.11
CA VAL A 230 23.17 8.31 14.60
C VAL A 230 23.25 7.81 16.05
N ASP A 231 24.31 7.10 16.41
CA ASP A 231 24.52 6.61 17.78
C ASP A 231 24.74 7.74 18.79
N ASN A 232 25.19 8.93 18.35
CA ASN A 232 25.43 10.12 19.17
C ASN A 232 24.48 11.30 18.82
N MET A 233 23.43 11.05 18.03
CA MET A 233 22.52 12.09 17.55
C MET A 233 21.77 12.74 18.71
N PRO A 234 21.81 14.09 18.84
CA PRO A 234 21.03 14.81 19.84
C PRO A 234 19.52 14.56 19.64
N THR A 235 18.79 14.45 20.74
CA THR A 235 17.33 14.20 20.70
C THR A 235 16.58 15.27 19.90
N LEU A 236 17.05 16.53 19.91
CA LEU A 236 16.43 17.59 19.13
C LEU A 236 16.54 17.31 17.62
N ASP A 237 17.72 16.87 17.15
CA ASP A 237 17.94 16.50 15.75
C ASP A 237 17.15 15.25 15.36
N SER A 238 17.11 14.26 16.26
CA SER A 238 16.29 13.04 16.07
C SER A 238 14.81 13.35 15.90
N ARG A 239 14.25 14.23 16.73
CA ARG A 239 12.84 14.65 16.63
C ARG A 239 12.58 15.44 15.34
N HIS A 240 13.50 16.32 14.97
CA HIS A 240 13.41 17.09 13.73
C HIS A 240 13.45 16.18 12.50
N LEU A 241 14.40 15.23 12.44
CA LEU A 241 14.50 14.29 11.34
C LEU A 241 13.25 13.40 11.20
N LYS A 242 12.64 12.99 12.33
CA LYS A 242 11.35 12.30 12.31
C LYS A 242 10.24 13.15 11.70
N ALA A 243 10.17 14.44 12.06
CA ALA A 243 9.18 15.36 11.53
C ALA A 243 9.37 15.55 10.01
N CYS A 244 10.62 15.73 9.57
CA CYS A 244 10.97 15.81 8.15
C CYS A 244 10.56 14.53 7.40
N TYR A 245 10.90 13.37 7.94
CA TYR A 245 10.52 12.09 7.32
C TYR A 245 9.00 11.91 7.24
N LYS A 246 8.28 12.26 8.31
CA LYS A 246 6.81 12.18 8.33
C LYS A 246 6.15 13.06 7.26
N LEU A 247 6.73 14.24 6.94
CA LEU A 247 6.23 15.09 5.86
C LEU A 247 6.64 14.55 4.48
N ALA A 248 7.88 14.11 4.34
CA ALA A 248 8.43 13.60 3.09
C ALA A 248 7.79 12.28 2.65
N ALA A 249 7.46 11.39 3.59
CA ALA A 249 6.93 10.06 3.27
C ALA A 249 5.48 10.14 2.78
N PRO A 250 5.22 9.75 1.51
CA PRO A 250 3.87 9.58 1.02
C PRO A 250 3.22 8.38 1.72
N ASP A 251 1.93 8.44 1.98
CA ASP A 251 1.22 7.36 2.65
C ASP A 251 -0.27 7.38 2.31
N VAL A 252 -0.96 6.32 2.69
CA VAL A 252 -2.41 6.25 2.68
C VAL A 252 -2.88 5.86 4.07
N THR A 253 -3.84 6.61 4.60
CA THR A 253 -4.42 6.36 5.90
C THR A 253 -5.92 6.26 5.80
N VAL A 254 -6.52 5.41 6.62
CA VAL A 254 -7.98 5.37 6.81
C VAL A 254 -8.24 5.72 8.26
N LYS A 255 -8.98 6.79 8.48
CA LYS A 255 -9.27 7.33 9.80
C LYS A 255 -10.76 7.50 9.95
N GLU A 256 -11.28 7.08 11.09
CA GLU A 256 -12.68 7.19 11.44
C GLU A 256 -12.84 7.71 12.87
N GLU A 257 -13.91 8.44 13.12
CA GLU A 257 -14.23 8.92 14.44
C GLU A 257 -14.81 7.79 15.30
N PHE A 258 -14.06 7.40 16.33
CA PHE A 258 -14.44 6.36 17.28
C PHE A 258 -15.11 6.99 18.50
N GLU A 259 -16.26 6.48 18.89
CA GLU A 259 -16.92 6.77 20.16
C GLU A 259 -17.01 5.52 21.02
N CYS A 260 -16.49 5.58 22.24
CA CYS A 260 -16.50 4.46 23.16
C CYS A 260 -17.87 4.31 23.82
N GLY A 261 -18.59 3.23 23.52
CA GLY A 261 -19.89 2.93 24.14
C GLY A 261 -19.84 2.72 25.66
N SER A 262 -18.65 2.51 26.26
CA SER A 262 -18.51 2.29 27.72
C SER A 262 -18.23 3.57 28.50
N CYS A 263 -17.49 4.55 27.95
CA CYS A 263 -17.11 5.76 28.68
C CYS A 263 -17.36 7.07 27.93
N GLY A 264 -17.92 7.03 26.71
CA GLY A 264 -18.20 8.21 25.90
C GLY A 264 -16.96 8.93 25.38
N HIS A 265 -15.76 8.31 25.49
CA HIS A 265 -14.54 8.91 24.93
C HIS A 265 -14.58 8.89 23.40
N THR A 266 -14.36 10.05 22.79
CA THR A 266 -14.30 10.20 21.33
C THR A 266 -12.88 10.51 20.90
N GLN A 267 -12.42 9.85 19.82
CA GLN A 267 -11.15 10.16 19.17
C GLN A 267 -11.13 9.64 17.73
N GLU A 268 -10.28 10.24 16.90
CA GLU A 268 -9.95 9.71 15.60
C GLU A 268 -9.08 8.45 15.76
N MET A 269 -9.50 7.34 15.17
CA MET A 269 -8.74 6.09 15.11
C MET A 269 -8.33 5.78 13.68
N GLU A 270 -7.11 5.27 13.54
CA GLU A 270 -6.55 4.83 12.26
C GLU A 270 -6.61 3.30 12.17
N VAL A 271 -6.90 2.80 10.95
CA VAL A 271 -6.93 1.36 10.67
C VAL A 271 -5.57 0.72 10.95
N PRO A 272 -5.50 -0.31 11.80
CA PRO A 272 -4.26 -1.05 12.00
C PRO A 272 -3.99 -2.00 10.83
N PHE A 273 -2.94 -1.75 10.05
CA PHE A 273 -2.47 -2.64 8.99
C PHE A 273 -1.63 -3.79 9.59
N ASN A 274 -2.31 -4.75 10.17
CA ASN A 274 -1.70 -5.96 10.73
C ASN A 274 -2.05 -7.20 9.89
N THR A 275 -1.61 -8.39 10.33
CA THR A 275 -1.94 -9.65 9.65
C THR A 275 -3.43 -9.95 9.64
N ASP A 276 -4.18 -9.43 10.63
CA ASP A 276 -5.62 -9.65 10.76
C ASP A 276 -6.43 -8.77 9.78
N PHE A 277 -5.77 -7.81 9.11
CA PHE A 277 -6.41 -6.93 8.13
C PHE A 277 -7.11 -7.69 7.01
N PHE A 278 -6.60 -8.85 6.60
CA PHE A 278 -7.25 -9.71 5.60
C PHE A 278 -8.19 -10.75 6.22
N TRP A 279 -8.10 -11.03 7.55
CA TRP A 279 -8.92 -12.03 8.25
C TRP A 279 -9.41 -11.52 9.60
N PRO A 280 -10.36 -10.58 9.61
CA PRO A 280 -10.87 -10.00 10.87
C PRO A 280 -11.59 -11.02 11.77
N ASP A 281 -12.03 -12.15 11.21
CA ASP A 281 -12.84 -13.17 11.90
C ASP A 281 -12.05 -14.39 12.40
N ARG A 282 -10.72 -14.29 12.56
CA ARG A 282 -9.88 -15.38 13.10
C ARG A 282 -9.60 -15.25 14.57
#